data_ffc8f022cb90b3bdda3bb64af4f672e4
#
_entry.id   ffc8f022cb90b3bdda3bb64af4f672e4
#
_cell.length_a   1.000
_cell.length_b   1.000
_cell.length_c   1.000
_cell.angle_alpha   90.00
_cell.angle_beta   90.00
_cell.angle_gamma   90.00
#
_symmetry.space_group_name_H-M   'P 1'
#
loop_
_entity.id
_entity.type
_entity.pdbx_description
1 polymer ?
#
loop_
_entity_poly.entity_id
_entity_poly.type
_entity_poly.pdbx_seq_one_letter_code
_entity_poly.pdbx_strand_id
1 'polypeptide(L)'
;MTASPRAFDEFYREYGYEIKSEDIVDGGSYHSNSVVLTEKYKDYMDFTQKYVAKTVRMLTDIVHSYGKEAMMFLGDSWIGTEIFGEHFKELNLDALVGSVGGGVTVRMLSDVEGVRYKEGRFLPYFFPDTFFEGNEDNAVAELNRNWITARRAMMRNPLDRIGFGGYLSLAAKFPKFINRAAEICDEFRYIYDTVKTQTPRNFAKVAVLNSWGKIRSWMCNMTAHELWYQQSYSYQGIYEALSGLPVEVSFINFDDVKNGKLKDYDVVINAGDAGTAWSGGENWLDEKVVTEIRKFVYNGGGFIGVGEPTAVQYNGKFFQLSDVLGVDKECGISLGEDKYNIEKHSEHFITKGIKFPVDYGEDKKNIFALDGTNVIDIAFSDRFIRKVNVGEVKMATSVYGKGRSFYITGLPYSAENAKLLYRAILWTGNKENLDEKSYCENPLTEAHFYGDRFAVTNNTDKKQTTVFYDIDGNAQTLELKPY
;
A
#
# COMPACT_ATOMS: atom_id res chain seq x y z
N MET A 1 -12.09 -3.10 18.48
CA MET A 1 -12.78 -2.03 19.23
C MET A 1 -13.64 -2.66 20.31
N THR A 2 -13.65 -2.09 21.50
CA THR A 2 -14.55 -2.56 22.54
C THR A 2 -15.71 -1.59 22.66
N ALA A 3 -16.93 -2.06 22.53
CA ALA A 3 -18.16 -1.32 22.84
C ALA A 3 -18.60 -1.65 24.27
N SER A 4 -17.67 -1.63 25.22
CA SER A 4 -17.97 -1.91 26.62
C SER A 4 -18.46 -0.66 27.36
N PRO A 5 -19.33 -0.78 28.37
CA PRO A 5 -19.77 0.37 29.18
C PRO A 5 -18.59 1.18 29.72
N ARG A 6 -17.54 0.52 30.16
CA ARG A 6 -16.33 1.21 30.65
C ARG A 6 -15.65 2.05 29.57
N ALA A 7 -15.58 1.57 28.33
CA ALA A 7 -15.00 2.34 27.24
C ALA A 7 -15.84 3.60 26.94
N PHE A 8 -17.15 3.48 27.01
CA PHE A 8 -18.04 4.64 26.81
C PHE A 8 -17.97 5.64 27.98
N ASP A 9 -17.82 5.18 29.21
CA ASP A 9 -17.58 6.05 30.37
C ASP A 9 -16.27 6.83 30.25
N GLU A 10 -15.19 6.17 29.80
CA GLU A 10 -13.90 6.84 29.58
C GLU A 10 -13.99 7.82 28.38
N PHE A 11 -14.69 7.43 27.31
CA PHE A 11 -14.94 8.32 26.18
C PHE A 11 -15.69 9.59 26.64
N TYR A 12 -16.76 9.43 27.42
CA TYR A 12 -17.49 10.57 27.96
C TYR A 12 -16.62 11.51 28.78
N ARG A 13 -15.71 10.96 29.60
CA ARG A 13 -14.78 11.79 30.39
C ARG A 13 -13.83 12.62 29.53
N GLU A 14 -13.44 12.09 28.37
CA GLU A 14 -12.46 12.74 27.51
C GLU A 14 -13.13 13.71 26.50
N TYR A 15 -14.25 13.29 25.90
CA TYR A 15 -14.92 14.05 24.85
C TYR A 15 -16.14 14.86 25.32
N GLY A 16 -16.64 14.63 26.53
CA GLY A 16 -17.69 15.42 27.15
C GLY A 16 -19.11 15.13 26.64
N TYR A 17 -19.33 14.08 25.85
CA TYR A 17 -20.63 13.65 25.39
C TYR A 17 -20.77 12.13 25.35
N GLU A 18 -22.00 11.63 25.39
CA GLU A 18 -22.28 10.19 25.38
C GLU A 18 -22.23 9.61 23.96
N ILE A 19 -21.69 8.41 23.86
CA ILE A 19 -21.70 7.58 22.66
C ILE A 19 -22.33 6.23 22.98
N LYS A 20 -23.04 5.66 22.00
CA LYS A 20 -23.68 4.35 22.09
C LYS A 20 -23.14 3.42 21.03
N SER A 21 -23.36 2.11 21.18
CA SER A 21 -22.93 1.12 20.17
C SER A 21 -23.48 1.43 18.77
N GLU A 22 -24.72 1.93 18.71
CA GLU A 22 -25.39 2.28 17.46
C GLU A 22 -24.75 3.47 16.76
N ASP A 23 -24.10 4.36 17.50
CA ASP A 23 -23.35 5.48 16.94
C ASP A 23 -22.05 5.02 16.24
N ILE A 24 -21.53 3.83 16.63
CA ILE A 24 -20.32 3.25 16.06
C ILE A 24 -20.66 2.27 14.94
N VAL A 25 -21.73 1.50 15.13
CA VAL A 25 -22.16 0.41 14.26
C VAL A 25 -23.55 0.75 13.74
N ASP A 26 -23.58 1.41 12.60
CA ASP A 26 -24.85 1.74 11.95
C ASP A 26 -25.47 0.49 11.29
N GLY A 27 -26.71 0.19 11.65
CA GLY A 27 -27.71 -0.67 11.05
C GLY A 27 -27.35 -1.68 9.96
N GLY A 28 -26.23 -2.40 10.07
CA GLY A 28 -25.76 -3.37 9.09
C GLY A 28 -24.75 -2.81 8.07
N SER A 29 -24.42 -1.53 8.14
CA SER A 29 -23.48 -0.89 7.22
C SER A 29 -22.04 -0.84 7.71
N TYR A 30 -21.75 -1.30 8.92
CA TYR A 30 -20.42 -1.25 9.53
C TYR A 30 -19.32 -2.04 8.78
N HIS A 31 -19.70 -2.91 7.86
CA HIS A 31 -18.78 -3.59 6.95
C HIS A 31 -18.68 -2.92 5.57
N SER A 32 -19.36 -1.81 5.35
CA SER A 32 -19.38 -1.13 4.07
C SER A 32 -18.36 0.01 4.02
N ASN A 33 -17.52 0.02 2.99
CA ASN A 33 -16.65 1.13 2.67
C ASN A 33 -17.44 2.37 2.16
N SER A 34 -18.72 2.19 1.87
CA SER A 34 -19.60 3.25 1.35
C SER A 34 -20.32 4.04 2.44
N VAL A 35 -20.13 3.71 3.72
CA VAL A 35 -20.76 4.40 4.83
C VAL A 35 -20.09 5.74 5.06
N VAL A 36 -20.90 6.78 5.11
CA VAL A 36 -20.44 8.09 5.57
C VAL A 36 -20.17 7.99 7.07
N LEU A 37 -18.93 8.16 7.45
CA LEU A 37 -18.52 8.08 8.85
C LEU A 37 -19.03 9.32 9.62
N THR A 38 -19.72 9.08 10.73
CA THR A 38 -20.20 10.16 11.61
C THR A 38 -19.05 10.77 12.40
N GLU A 39 -19.19 12.01 12.86
CA GLU A 39 -18.22 12.65 13.77
C GLU A 39 -18.02 11.80 15.03
N LYS A 40 -19.09 11.24 15.60
CA LYS A 40 -19.00 10.33 16.75
C LYS A 40 -18.13 9.12 16.47
N TYR A 41 -18.20 8.54 15.27
CA TYR A 41 -17.34 7.43 14.88
C TYR A 41 -15.87 7.86 14.82
N LYS A 42 -15.60 9.02 14.20
CA LYS A 42 -14.23 9.55 14.09
C LYS A 42 -13.62 9.85 15.45
N ASP A 43 -14.40 10.49 16.31
CA ASP A 43 -13.99 10.78 17.70
C ASP A 43 -13.73 9.49 18.47
N TYR A 44 -14.54 8.44 18.25
CA TYR A 44 -14.32 7.15 18.90
C TYR A 44 -13.08 6.41 18.37
N MET A 45 -12.75 6.57 17.10
CA MET A 45 -11.51 6.04 16.53
C MET A 45 -10.29 6.76 17.09
N ASP A 46 -10.34 8.08 17.23
CA ASP A 46 -9.29 8.88 17.86
C ASP A 46 -9.13 8.52 19.35
N PHE A 47 -10.26 8.44 20.09
CA PHE A 47 -10.29 7.97 21.48
C PHE A 47 -9.61 6.60 21.62
N THR A 48 -9.92 5.66 20.74
CA THR A 48 -9.34 4.31 20.79
C THR A 48 -7.82 4.35 20.68
N GLN A 49 -7.27 5.15 19.77
CA GLN A 49 -5.84 5.32 19.60
C GLN A 49 -5.19 5.97 20.82
N LYS A 50 -5.76 7.05 21.34
CA LYS A 50 -5.30 7.72 22.56
C LYS A 50 -5.32 6.81 23.77
N TYR A 51 -6.41 6.07 23.94
CA TYR A 51 -6.57 5.14 25.06
C TYR A 51 -5.54 4.00 25.02
N VAL A 52 -5.30 3.43 23.81
CA VAL A 52 -4.25 2.42 23.61
C VAL A 52 -2.88 3.04 23.89
N ALA A 53 -2.58 4.20 23.33
CA ALA A 53 -1.30 4.87 23.52
C ALA A 53 -1.02 5.14 25.02
N LYS A 54 -1.97 5.71 25.73
CA LYS A 54 -1.87 5.96 27.17
C LYS A 54 -1.67 4.68 27.98
N THR A 55 -2.40 3.61 27.65
CA THR A 55 -2.30 2.34 28.37
C THR A 55 -0.96 1.66 28.11
N VAL A 56 -0.53 1.60 26.85
CA VAL A 56 0.77 1.02 26.49
C VAL A 56 1.90 1.83 27.09
N ARG A 57 1.83 3.16 27.03
CA ARG A 57 2.83 4.05 27.64
C ARG A 57 3.04 3.76 29.12
N MET A 58 1.97 3.59 29.88
CA MET A 58 2.05 3.24 31.30
C MET A 58 2.81 1.92 31.52
N LEU A 59 2.60 0.93 30.64
CA LEU A 59 3.31 -0.36 30.70
C LEU A 59 4.77 -0.22 30.28
N THR A 60 5.06 0.51 29.23
CA THR A 60 6.44 0.75 28.75
C THR A 60 7.26 1.52 29.77
N ASP A 61 6.68 2.51 30.44
CA ASP A 61 7.35 3.26 31.51
C ASP A 61 7.73 2.36 32.70
N ILE A 62 6.88 1.39 33.06
CA ILE A 62 7.23 0.37 34.07
C ILE A 62 8.42 -0.46 33.60
N VAL A 63 8.39 -0.97 32.36
CA VAL A 63 9.50 -1.77 31.80
C VAL A 63 10.80 -0.96 31.82
N HIS A 64 10.76 0.29 31.38
CA HIS A 64 11.92 1.18 31.35
C HIS A 64 12.45 1.51 32.75
N SER A 65 11.57 1.57 33.77
CA SER A 65 12.01 1.80 35.16
C SER A 65 12.91 0.68 35.69
N TYR A 66 12.82 -0.51 35.10
CA TYR A 66 13.72 -1.65 35.37
C TYR A 66 14.93 -1.73 34.44
N GLY A 67 15.17 -0.71 33.63
CA GLY A 67 16.27 -0.69 32.66
C GLY A 67 16.14 -1.73 31.55
N LYS A 68 14.90 -2.10 31.19
CA LYS A 68 14.58 -3.08 30.14
C LYS A 68 13.96 -2.41 28.94
N GLU A 69 14.12 -3.03 27.77
CA GLU A 69 13.49 -2.60 26.52
C GLU A 69 12.06 -3.15 26.43
N ALA A 70 11.14 -2.30 25.95
CA ALA A 70 9.74 -2.65 25.75
C ALA A 70 9.48 -3.01 24.29
N MET A 71 8.95 -4.20 24.05
CA MET A 71 8.56 -4.67 22.73
C MET A 71 7.05 -4.94 22.70
N MET A 72 6.41 -4.52 21.60
CA MET A 72 5.00 -4.79 21.38
C MET A 72 4.79 -5.55 20.07
N PHE A 73 3.94 -6.57 20.13
CA PHE A 73 3.43 -7.23 18.94
C PHE A 73 2.19 -6.47 18.42
N LEU A 74 2.25 -6.05 17.17
CA LEU A 74 1.10 -5.45 16.50
C LEU A 74 0.19 -6.58 15.99
N GLY A 75 -1.07 -6.53 16.37
CA GLY A 75 -2.09 -7.40 15.76
C GLY A 75 -2.24 -7.11 14.26
N ASP A 76 -2.85 -8.03 13.55
CA ASP A 76 -2.92 -7.98 12.09
C ASP A 76 -3.68 -6.76 11.53
N SER A 77 -4.60 -6.19 12.30
CA SER A 77 -5.36 -5.01 11.91
C SER A 77 -4.79 -3.69 12.43
N TRP A 78 -3.88 -3.73 13.40
CA TRP A 78 -3.22 -2.57 14.04
C TRP A 78 -4.18 -1.50 14.61
N ILE A 79 -5.43 -1.85 14.87
CA ILE A 79 -6.43 -0.92 15.40
C ILE A 79 -6.00 -0.38 16.76
N GLY A 80 -5.98 0.95 16.88
CA GLY A 80 -5.48 1.65 18.07
C GLY A 80 -3.96 1.71 18.16
N THR A 81 -3.26 1.05 17.24
CA THR A 81 -1.79 1.05 17.14
C THR A 81 -1.34 1.40 15.72
N GLU A 82 -2.08 2.26 15.04
CA GLU A 82 -1.75 2.73 13.70
C GLU A 82 -0.37 3.38 13.68
N ILE A 83 0.59 2.69 13.11
CA ILE A 83 2.01 3.03 13.15
C ILE A 83 2.37 4.38 12.52
N PHE A 84 1.51 4.90 11.65
CA PHE A 84 1.62 6.24 11.08
C PHE A 84 0.58 7.22 11.63
N GLY A 85 -0.22 6.77 12.63
CA GLY A 85 -1.17 7.60 13.36
C GLY A 85 -0.45 8.58 14.29
N GLU A 86 -1.13 9.67 14.63
CA GLU A 86 -0.55 10.74 15.44
C GLU A 86 -0.18 10.30 16.88
N HIS A 87 -0.84 9.28 17.41
CA HIS A 87 -0.64 8.80 18.79
C HIS A 87 0.40 7.68 18.92
N PHE A 88 0.92 7.12 17.82
CA PHE A 88 1.82 5.96 17.89
C PHE A 88 3.11 6.25 18.66
N LYS A 89 3.71 7.43 18.44
CA LYS A 89 4.96 7.82 19.12
C LYS A 89 4.83 7.89 20.65
N GLU A 90 3.61 8.09 21.15
CA GLU A 90 3.33 8.14 22.58
C GLU A 90 3.50 6.79 23.27
N LEU A 91 3.45 5.67 22.53
CA LEU A 91 3.67 4.33 23.06
C LEU A 91 5.09 4.14 23.64
N ASN A 92 6.06 4.91 23.14
CA ASN A 92 7.46 4.87 23.58
C ASN A 92 8.09 3.48 23.53
N LEU A 93 7.90 2.76 22.44
CA LEU A 93 8.41 1.41 22.25
C LEU A 93 9.86 1.41 21.78
N ASP A 94 10.67 0.44 22.26
CA ASP A 94 12.01 0.17 21.75
C ASP A 94 11.97 -0.74 20.52
N ALA A 95 11.03 -1.70 20.52
CA ALA A 95 10.88 -2.65 19.44
C ALA A 95 9.41 -2.89 19.10
N LEU A 96 9.15 -3.14 17.83
CA LEU A 96 7.84 -3.59 17.37
C LEU A 96 7.96 -4.87 16.54
N VAL A 97 6.94 -5.71 16.62
CA VAL A 97 6.81 -6.96 15.87
C VAL A 97 5.49 -6.93 15.13
N GLY A 98 5.52 -7.19 13.82
CA GLY A 98 4.32 -7.29 13.00
C GLY A 98 4.25 -8.61 12.24
N SER A 99 3.03 -9.06 11.94
CA SER A 99 2.82 -10.17 11.02
C SER A 99 3.22 -9.77 9.61
N VAL A 100 4.02 -10.58 8.95
CA VAL A 100 4.51 -10.34 7.59
C VAL A 100 3.94 -11.39 6.66
N GLY A 101 2.94 -11.00 5.87
CA GLY A 101 2.39 -11.82 4.81
C GLY A 101 2.93 -11.49 3.42
N GLY A 102 3.65 -10.39 3.28
CA GLY A 102 4.18 -9.93 2.01
C GLY A 102 5.01 -8.67 2.13
N GLY A 103 5.34 -8.09 0.99
CA GLY A 103 6.16 -6.88 0.90
C GLY A 103 5.51 -5.65 1.51
N VAL A 104 4.18 -5.55 1.46
CA VAL A 104 3.41 -4.46 2.06
C VAL A 104 3.78 -4.27 3.53
N THR A 105 3.65 -5.33 4.33
CA THR A 105 3.91 -5.26 5.78
C THR A 105 5.37 -4.94 6.07
N VAL A 106 6.30 -5.52 5.31
CA VAL A 106 7.74 -5.23 5.46
C VAL A 106 8.00 -3.74 5.23
N ARG A 107 7.48 -3.17 4.14
CA ARG A 107 7.69 -1.75 3.82
C ARG A 107 7.07 -0.85 4.89
N MET A 108 5.86 -1.15 5.33
CA MET A 108 5.21 -0.37 6.38
C MET A 108 6.00 -0.43 7.69
N LEU A 109 6.40 -1.63 8.14
CA LEU A 109 7.19 -1.76 9.36
C LEU A 109 8.55 -1.07 9.25
N SER A 110 9.23 -1.19 8.11
CA SER A 110 10.55 -0.60 7.92
C SER A 110 10.56 0.93 7.92
N ASP A 111 9.44 1.57 7.55
CA ASP A 111 9.29 3.04 7.51
C ASP A 111 8.85 3.66 8.85
N VAL A 112 8.52 2.84 9.86
CA VAL A 112 8.06 3.34 11.17
C VAL A 112 9.16 4.12 11.88
N GLU A 113 8.88 5.36 12.23
CA GLU A 113 9.78 6.22 12.98
C GLU A 113 9.68 6.02 14.50
N GLY A 114 10.76 6.34 15.21
CA GLY A 114 10.78 6.37 16.68
C GLY A 114 10.88 5.00 17.36
N VAL A 115 11.05 3.92 16.61
CA VAL A 115 11.26 2.55 17.11
C VAL A 115 12.61 2.05 16.65
N ARG A 116 13.41 1.55 17.59
CA ARG A 116 14.79 1.13 17.34
C ARG A 116 14.89 -0.19 16.58
N TYR A 117 14.07 -1.19 16.97
CA TYR A 117 14.08 -2.52 16.38
C TYR A 117 12.74 -2.88 15.77
N LYS A 118 12.78 -3.43 14.56
CA LYS A 118 11.61 -3.84 13.80
C LYS A 118 11.74 -5.31 13.44
N GLU A 119 10.77 -6.09 13.84
CA GLU A 119 10.74 -7.54 13.60
C GLU A 119 9.53 -7.91 12.74
N GLY A 120 9.76 -8.74 11.74
CA GLY A 120 8.70 -9.34 10.94
C GLY A 120 8.47 -10.79 11.36
N ARG A 121 7.24 -11.14 11.71
CA ARG A 121 6.84 -12.51 11.96
C ARG A 121 6.27 -13.09 10.67
N PHE A 122 6.92 -14.09 10.14
CA PHE A 122 6.49 -14.75 8.92
C PHE A 122 5.35 -15.75 9.16
N LEU A 123 4.50 -15.93 8.18
CA LEU A 123 3.70 -17.11 8.00
C LEU A 123 4.59 -18.22 7.36
N PRO A 124 4.31 -19.49 7.58
CA PRO A 124 3.13 -20.07 8.24
C PRO A 124 3.17 -19.97 9.77
N TYR A 125 1.97 -19.88 10.33
CA TYR A 125 1.78 -20.10 11.76
C TYR A 125 1.52 -21.56 12.05
N PHE A 126 2.32 -22.16 12.94
CA PHE A 126 2.14 -23.56 13.35
C PHE A 126 1.11 -23.68 14.48
N PHE A 127 -0.15 -23.76 14.10
CA PHE A 127 -1.25 -24.08 15.01
C PHE A 127 -1.83 -25.46 14.70
N PRO A 128 -2.45 -26.15 15.69
CA PRO A 128 -2.99 -27.49 15.48
C PRO A 128 -4.08 -27.61 14.41
N ASP A 129 -4.77 -26.53 14.11
CA ASP A 129 -5.82 -26.43 13.09
C ASP A 129 -5.28 -26.06 11.70
N THR A 130 -4.06 -25.60 11.59
CA THR A 130 -3.44 -25.13 10.34
C THR A 130 -2.55 -26.20 9.72
N PHE A 131 -1.72 -26.86 10.53
CA PHE A 131 -0.76 -27.86 10.05
C PHE A 131 -0.93 -29.19 10.79
N PHE A 132 -1.27 -30.23 10.06
CA PHE A 132 -1.39 -31.61 10.55
C PHE A 132 -0.14 -32.41 10.24
N GLU A 133 0.03 -33.58 10.91
CA GLU A 133 1.07 -34.54 10.53
C GLU A 133 0.94 -34.91 9.04
N GLY A 134 2.06 -34.87 8.31
CA GLY A 134 2.12 -35.14 6.87
C GLY A 134 1.98 -33.93 5.93
N ASN A 135 1.68 -32.73 6.44
CA ASN A 135 1.54 -31.51 5.62
C ASN A 135 2.85 -30.70 5.50
N GLU A 136 4.01 -31.35 5.67
CA GLU A 136 5.31 -30.67 5.65
C GLU A 136 5.60 -29.93 4.34
N ASP A 137 5.27 -30.53 3.20
CA ASP A 137 5.52 -29.91 1.89
C ASP A 137 4.65 -28.66 1.69
N ASN A 138 3.43 -28.63 2.23
CA ASN A 138 2.59 -27.45 2.22
C ASN A 138 3.18 -26.32 3.10
N ALA A 139 3.72 -26.67 4.27
CA ALA A 139 4.39 -25.70 5.15
C ALA A 139 5.63 -25.09 4.47
N VAL A 140 6.42 -25.88 3.77
CA VAL A 140 7.58 -25.42 3.00
C VAL A 140 7.14 -24.53 1.83
N ALA A 141 6.09 -24.91 1.11
CA ALA A 141 5.56 -24.13 -0.02
C ALA A 141 5.03 -22.78 0.45
N GLU A 142 4.31 -22.73 1.57
CA GLU A 142 3.83 -21.49 2.15
C GLU A 142 4.98 -20.60 2.64
N LEU A 143 5.96 -21.17 3.33
CA LEU A 143 7.16 -20.45 3.76
C LEU A 143 7.88 -19.81 2.57
N ASN A 144 8.05 -20.54 1.47
CA ASN A 144 8.68 -20.04 0.26
C ASN A 144 7.89 -18.88 -0.35
N ARG A 145 6.57 -19.01 -0.49
CA ARG A 145 5.72 -17.92 -1.01
C ARG A 145 5.87 -16.64 -0.18
N ASN A 146 5.78 -16.77 1.14
CA ASN A 146 5.90 -15.64 2.04
C ASN A 146 7.29 -15.00 1.99
N TRP A 147 8.35 -15.84 1.94
CA TRP A 147 9.71 -15.33 1.84
C TRP A 147 9.94 -14.56 0.55
N ILE A 148 9.53 -15.07 -0.60
CA ILE A 148 9.72 -14.41 -1.89
C ILE A 148 9.08 -13.03 -1.91
N THR A 149 7.85 -12.93 -1.43
CA THR A 149 7.12 -11.66 -1.39
C THR A 149 7.80 -10.68 -0.42
N ALA A 150 8.16 -11.14 0.78
CA ALA A 150 8.86 -10.33 1.77
C ALA A 150 10.28 -9.94 1.32
N ARG A 151 11.02 -10.86 0.69
CA ARG A 151 12.40 -10.65 0.21
C ARG A 151 12.51 -9.43 -0.68
N ARG A 152 11.54 -9.19 -1.56
CA ARG A 152 11.50 -8.02 -2.44
C ARG A 152 11.65 -6.71 -1.65
N ALA A 153 10.89 -6.56 -0.57
CA ALA A 153 10.99 -5.40 0.31
C ALA A 153 12.26 -5.42 1.18
N MET A 154 12.69 -6.60 1.66
CA MET A 154 13.93 -6.76 2.44
C MET A 154 15.15 -6.32 1.65
N MET A 155 15.17 -6.56 0.35
CA MET A 155 16.23 -6.10 -0.57
C MET A 155 16.31 -4.57 -0.67
N ARG A 156 15.30 -3.85 -0.21
CA ARG A 156 15.25 -2.38 -0.25
C ARG A 156 15.46 -1.75 1.12
N ASN A 157 14.76 -2.27 2.12
CA ASN A 157 14.85 -1.79 3.48
C ASN A 157 14.56 -2.95 4.46
N PRO A 158 15.59 -3.70 4.87
CA PRO A 158 15.39 -4.88 5.69
C PRO A 158 14.91 -4.50 7.09
N LEU A 159 14.05 -5.35 7.64
CA LEU A 159 13.76 -5.37 9.07
C LEU A 159 15.01 -5.81 9.86
N ASP A 160 15.05 -5.52 11.15
CA ASP A 160 16.20 -5.90 11.99
C ASP A 160 16.17 -7.38 12.37
N ARG A 161 14.97 -7.98 12.42
CA ARG A 161 14.77 -9.40 12.75
C ARG A 161 13.63 -10.01 11.94
N ILE A 162 13.74 -11.32 11.74
CA ILE A 162 12.66 -12.16 11.19
C ILE A 162 12.38 -13.31 12.15
N GLY A 163 11.12 -13.73 12.22
CA GLY A 163 10.67 -14.81 13.07
C GLY A 163 9.48 -15.57 12.49
N PHE A 164 9.15 -16.70 13.08
CA PHE A 164 8.00 -17.52 12.72
C PHE A 164 6.99 -17.54 13.86
N GLY A 165 5.71 -17.72 13.54
CA GLY A 165 4.64 -17.77 14.51
C GLY A 165 4.24 -19.20 14.90
N GLY A 166 3.42 -19.31 15.96
CA GLY A 166 2.79 -20.55 16.37
C GLY A 166 3.61 -21.43 17.31
N TYR A 167 3.25 -22.71 17.36
CA TYR A 167 3.84 -23.66 18.29
C TYR A 167 5.09 -24.30 17.69
N LEU A 168 6.27 -23.97 18.26
CA LEU A 168 7.55 -24.53 17.82
C LEU A 168 7.60 -26.07 17.95
N SER A 169 6.87 -26.65 18.89
CA SER A 169 6.76 -28.11 19.04
C SER A 169 6.06 -28.79 17.84
N LEU A 170 5.22 -28.08 17.12
CA LEU A 170 4.65 -28.55 15.87
C LEU A 170 5.67 -28.42 14.74
N ALA A 171 6.28 -27.25 14.59
CA ALA A 171 7.31 -26.99 13.59
C ALA A 171 8.49 -28.00 13.70
N ALA A 172 8.87 -28.39 14.90
CA ALA A 172 9.93 -29.38 15.14
C ALA A 172 9.66 -30.76 14.51
N LYS A 173 8.40 -31.08 14.19
CA LYS A 173 8.03 -32.31 13.49
C LYS A 173 8.21 -32.24 11.96
N PHE A 174 8.62 -31.07 11.43
CA PHE A 174 8.78 -30.81 10.01
C PHE A 174 10.25 -30.48 9.68
N PRO A 175 11.13 -31.48 9.57
CA PRO A 175 12.58 -31.24 9.34
C PRO A 175 12.88 -30.49 8.04
N LYS A 176 12.14 -30.70 6.96
CA LYS A 176 12.30 -29.94 5.70
C LYS A 176 11.98 -28.46 5.88
N PHE A 177 10.92 -28.16 6.66
CA PHE A 177 10.56 -26.78 6.99
C PHE A 177 11.67 -26.10 7.80
N ILE A 178 12.19 -26.78 8.84
CA ILE A 178 13.27 -26.24 9.67
C ILE A 178 14.54 -25.98 8.85
N ASN A 179 14.91 -26.91 7.96
CA ASN A 179 16.06 -26.74 7.08
C ASN A 179 15.85 -25.54 6.13
N ARG A 180 14.67 -25.44 5.52
CA ARG A 180 14.38 -24.31 4.63
C ARG A 180 14.33 -22.97 5.39
N ALA A 181 13.80 -22.95 6.60
CA ALA A 181 13.85 -21.77 7.45
C ALA A 181 15.28 -21.34 7.78
N ALA A 182 16.18 -22.28 8.04
CA ALA A 182 17.60 -21.98 8.25
C ALA A 182 18.25 -21.34 7.02
N GLU A 183 18.01 -21.90 5.81
CA GLU A 183 18.49 -21.30 4.55
C GLU A 183 17.98 -19.87 4.35
N ILE A 184 16.69 -19.63 4.64
CA ILE A 184 16.08 -18.28 4.56
C ILE A 184 16.73 -17.34 5.57
N CYS A 185 17.03 -17.81 6.79
CA CYS A 185 17.72 -16.99 7.78
C CYS A 185 19.15 -16.61 7.33
N ASP A 186 19.84 -17.50 6.64
CA ASP A 186 21.17 -17.21 6.10
C ASP A 186 21.09 -16.21 4.94
N GLU A 187 20.11 -16.38 4.03
CA GLU A 187 19.84 -15.43 2.95
C GLU A 187 19.46 -14.04 3.54
N PHE A 188 18.60 -14.01 4.56
CA PHE A 188 18.22 -12.76 5.24
C PHE A 188 19.42 -12.04 5.84
N ARG A 189 20.30 -12.73 6.56
CA ARG A 189 21.52 -12.15 7.14
C ARG A 189 22.41 -11.53 6.06
N TYR A 190 22.60 -12.24 4.95
CA TYR A 190 23.37 -11.73 3.82
C TYR A 190 22.76 -10.45 3.22
N ILE A 191 21.43 -10.43 3.02
CA ILE A 191 20.71 -9.25 2.56
C ILE A 191 20.86 -8.11 3.57
N TYR A 192 20.61 -8.38 4.84
CA TYR A 192 20.69 -7.39 5.92
C TYR A 192 22.08 -6.72 5.96
N ASP A 193 23.13 -7.51 5.99
CA ASP A 193 24.50 -7.00 6.03
C ASP A 193 24.85 -6.17 4.79
N THR A 194 24.36 -6.60 3.62
CA THR A 194 24.57 -5.87 2.37
C THR A 194 23.84 -4.52 2.38
N VAL A 195 22.55 -4.50 2.71
CA VAL A 195 21.71 -3.30 2.64
C VAL A 195 22.05 -2.30 3.76
N LYS A 196 22.42 -2.76 4.95
CA LYS A 196 22.84 -1.87 6.05
C LYS A 196 24.19 -1.18 5.77
N THR A 197 25.02 -1.75 4.94
CA THR A 197 26.33 -1.17 4.56
C THR A 197 26.27 -0.37 3.26
N GLN A 198 25.29 -0.61 2.40
CA GLN A 198 25.19 0.02 1.10
C GLN A 198 23.71 0.40 0.81
N THR A 199 23.44 1.70 0.70
CA THR A 199 22.09 2.18 0.40
C THR A 199 21.64 1.69 -0.98
N PRO A 200 20.45 1.07 -1.08
CA PRO A 200 19.89 0.70 -2.36
C PRO A 200 19.68 1.92 -3.26
N ARG A 201 19.97 1.77 -4.54
CA ARG A 201 19.70 2.82 -5.51
C ARG A 201 18.20 2.97 -5.71
N ASN A 202 17.74 4.20 -5.54
CA ASN A 202 16.36 4.60 -5.79
C ASN A 202 16.33 5.68 -6.88
N PHE A 203 15.32 5.62 -7.75
CA PHE A 203 15.15 6.57 -8.85
C PHE A 203 14.17 7.69 -8.52
N ALA A 204 13.25 7.46 -7.61
CA ALA A 204 12.27 8.44 -7.18
C ALA A 204 11.99 8.33 -5.69
N LYS A 205 11.61 9.46 -5.10
CA LYS A 205 11.02 9.53 -3.76
C LYS A 205 9.51 9.61 -3.90
N VAL A 206 8.82 8.60 -3.39
CA VAL A 206 7.38 8.42 -3.52
C VAL A 206 6.73 8.54 -2.15
N ALA A 207 5.77 9.45 -2.02
CA ALA A 207 4.90 9.52 -0.85
C ALA A 207 3.58 8.79 -1.14
N VAL A 208 3.13 7.96 -0.19
CA VAL A 208 1.79 7.37 -0.21
C VAL A 208 0.95 8.08 0.83
N LEU A 209 -0.11 8.74 0.37
CA LEU A 209 -0.98 9.56 1.21
C LEU A 209 -2.12 8.74 1.78
N ASN A 210 -2.33 8.86 3.09
CA ASN A 210 -3.35 8.12 3.84
C ASN A 210 -3.87 8.93 5.04
N SER A 211 -5.09 8.66 5.47
CA SER A 211 -5.68 9.20 6.69
C SER A 211 -5.72 8.13 7.79
N TRP A 212 -4.59 7.91 8.42
CA TRP A 212 -4.38 6.80 9.36
C TRP A 212 -5.37 6.85 10.54
N GLY A 213 -6.10 5.76 10.72
CA GLY A 213 -6.94 5.49 11.88
C GLY A 213 -8.29 6.21 11.94
N LYS A 214 -8.40 7.46 11.50
CA LYS A 214 -9.56 8.31 11.74
C LYS A 214 -10.83 7.89 10.98
N ILE A 215 -10.66 7.44 9.74
CA ILE A 215 -11.77 7.06 8.86
C ILE A 215 -11.62 5.64 8.33
N ARG A 216 -10.93 4.80 9.05
CA ARG A 216 -10.73 3.40 8.70
C ARG A 216 -12.03 2.62 8.85
N SER A 217 -12.50 2.02 7.78
CA SER A 217 -13.69 1.16 7.83
C SER A 217 -13.39 -0.20 8.46
N TRP A 218 -14.42 -0.90 8.91
CA TRP A 218 -14.30 -2.27 9.39
C TRP A 218 -13.72 -3.24 8.35
N MET A 219 -13.98 -3.00 7.07
CA MET A 219 -13.39 -3.80 6.00
C MET A 219 -11.86 -3.71 5.98
N CYS A 220 -11.31 -2.54 6.29
CA CYS A 220 -9.87 -2.35 6.42
C CYS A 220 -9.30 -2.96 7.71
N ASN A 221 -10.16 -3.32 8.64
CA ASN A 221 -9.82 -3.91 9.92
C ASN A 221 -10.06 -5.40 9.97
N MET A 222 -10.41 -6.00 8.84
CA MET A 222 -10.66 -7.43 8.84
C MET A 222 -9.40 -8.21 9.13
N THR A 223 -9.46 -8.80 10.24
CA THR A 223 -8.88 -10.06 10.67
C THR A 223 -7.41 -10.32 10.35
N ALA A 224 -6.84 -11.06 11.24
CA ALA A 224 -5.65 -11.85 11.03
C ALA A 224 -5.60 -12.36 9.59
N HIS A 225 -4.48 -12.14 8.91
CA HIS A 225 -4.29 -12.71 7.58
C HIS A 225 -5.05 -12.03 6.43
N GLU A 226 -5.16 -10.72 6.42
CA GLU A 226 -5.69 -9.93 5.29
C GLU A 226 -4.99 -10.19 3.94
N LEU A 227 -4.16 -11.19 3.85
CA LEU A 227 -3.32 -11.51 2.70
C LEU A 227 -4.10 -11.74 1.41
N TRP A 228 -5.31 -12.26 1.52
CA TRP A 228 -6.20 -12.51 0.38
C TRP A 228 -6.76 -11.23 -0.25
N TYR A 229 -6.79 -10.12 0.49
CA TYR A 229 -7.23 -8.82 -0.03
C TYR A 229 -6.14 -8.07 -0.77
N GLN A 230 -4.88 -8.41 -0.58
CA GLN A 230 -3.73 -7.70 -1.16
C GLN A 230 -3.78 -7.61 -2.68
N GLN A 231 -4.38 -8.62 -3.32
CA GLN A 231 -4.47 -8.69 -4.78
C GLN A 231 -5.75 -8.10 -5.35
N SER A 232 -6.81 -8.00 -4.55
CA SER A 232 -8.11 -7.49 -4.99
C SER A 232 -8.29 -6.00 -4.71
N TYR A 233 -7.61 -5.44 -3.72
CA TYR A 233 -7.71 -4.02 -3.39
C TYR A 233 -6.55 -3.23 -3.96
N SER A 234 -6.87 -2.18 -4.72
CA SER A 234 -5.89 -1.36 -5.41
C SER A 234 -4.84 -0.72 -4.49
N TYR A 235 -5.24 -0.24 -3.32
CA TYR A 235 -4.29 0.37 -2.39
C TYR A 235 -3.27 -0.63 -1.86
N GLN A 236 -3.67 -1.86 -1.55
CA GLN A 236 -2.74 -2.90 -1.14
C GLN A 236 -1.90 -3.40 -2.32
N GLY A 237 -2.51 -3.48 -3.51
CA GLY A 237 -1.80 -3.79 -4.74
C GLY A 237 -0.67 -2.81 -5.03
N ILE A 238 -0.91 -1.52 -4.80
CA ILE A 238 0.12 -0.47 -4.92
C ILE A 238 1.25 -0.70 -3.91
N TYR A 239 0.94 -0.95 -2.65
CA TYR A 239 1.96 -1.15 -1.62
C TYR A 239 2.81 -2.39 -1.91
N GLU A 240 2.20 -3.46 -2.38
CA GLU A 240 2.91 -4.68 -2.77
C GLU A 240 3.80 -4.42 -4.00
N ALA A 241 3.29 -3.72 -5.01
CA ALA A 241 4.08 -3.33 -6.17
C ALA A 241 5.29 -2.46 -5.78
N LEU A 242 5.06 -1.42 -4.97
CA LEU A 242 6.13 -0.52 -4.51
C LEU A 242 7.22 -1.25 -3.72
N SER A 243 6.89 -2.37 -3.07
CA SER A 243 7.84 -3.09 -2.21
C SER A 243 9.10 -3.53 -2.94
N GLY A 244 9.00 -3.97 -4.19
CA GLY A 244 10.14 -4.40 -5.02
C GLY A 244 10.71 -3.33 -5.96
N LEU A 245 10.03 -2.20 -6.14
CA LEU A 245 10.46 -1.17 -7.08
C LEU A 245 11.66 -0.35 -6.57
N PRO A 246 12.53 0.15 -7.47
CA PRO A 246 13.68 0.97 -7.11
C PRO A 246 13.28 2.42 -6.75
N VAL A 247 12.40 2.55 -5.77
CA VAL A 247 11.88 3.82 -5.25
C VAL A 247 11.99 3.88 -3.73
N GLU A 248 12.29 5.06 -3.21
CA GLU A 248 12.15 5.36 -1.80
C GLU A 248 10.67 5.62 -1.50
N VAL A 249 10.09 4.90 -0.56
CA VAL A 249 8.66 5.00 -0.22
C VAL A 249 8.53 5.54 1.19
N SER A 250 7.74 6.58 1.35
CA SER A 250 7.32 7.09 2.65
C SER A 250 5.80 7.16 2.74
N PHE A 251 5.29 6.89 3.93
CA PHE A 251 3.87 7.02 4.23
C PHE A 251 3.63 8.36 4.91
N ILE A 252 2.74 9.18 4.35
CA ILE A 252 2.43 10.51 4.87
C ILE A 252 0.94 10.67 5.12
N ASN A 253 0.58 11.60 5.99
CA ASN A 253 -0.79 11.96 6.28
C ASN A 253 -1.15 13.38 5.75
N PHE A 254 -2.40 13.78 5.94
CA PHE A 254 -2.89 15.07 5.46
C PHE A 254 -2.31 16.28 6.22
N ASP A 255 -1.88 16.09 7.48
CA ASP A 255 -1.19 17.14 8.22
C ASP A 255 0.24 17.34 7.71
N ASP A 256 0.92 16.26 7.30
CA ASP A 256 2.20 16.34 6.60
C ASP A 256 2.09 17.21 5.31
N VAL A 257 1.00 17.01 4.55
CA VAL A 257 0.72 17.83 3.36
C VAL A 257 0.57 19.31 3.74
N LYS A 258 -0.25 19.62 4.74
CA LYS A 258 -0.46 21.00 5.22
C LYS A 258 0.80 21.65 5.75
N ASN A 259 1.72 20.85 6.28
CA ASN A 259 3.02 21.30 6.83
C ASN A 259 4.13 21.36 5.77
N GLY A 260 3.81 21.15 4.49
CA GLY A 260 4.74 21.36 3.38
C GLY A 260 5.73 20.23 3.15
N LYS A 261 5.48 19.02 3.65
CA LYS A 261 6.34 17.83 3.48
C LYS A 261 6.42 17.36 2.02
N LEU A 262 5.47 17.75 1.16
CA LEU A 262 5.45 17.33 -0.26
C LEU A 262 6.71 17.71 -1.04
N LYS A 263 7.39 18.79 -0.67
CA LYS A 263 8.63 19.25 -1.30
C LYS A 263 9.78 18.22 -1.28
N ASP A 264 9.69 17.24 -0.40
CA ASP A 264 10.71 16.21 -0.20
C ASP A 264 10.54 15.01 -1.15
N TYR A 265 9.46 15.00 -1.96
CA TYR A 265 9.09 13.91 -2.83
C TYR A 265 9.04 14.30 -4.31
N ASP A 266 9.23 13.32 -5.17
CA ASP A 266 9.06 13.46 -6.63
C ASP A 266 7.60 13.18 -7.04
N VAL A 267 6.97 12.19 -6.38
CA VAL A 267 5.62 11.71 -6.72
C VAL A 267 4.81 11.46 -5.45
N VAL A 268 3.53 11.82 -5.49
CA VAL A 268 2.55 11.50 -4.46
C VAL A 268 1.51 10.55 -5.04
N ILE A 269 1.18 9.47 -4.31
CA ILE A 269 0.14 8.52 -4.67
C ILE A 269 -1.00 8.64 -3.67
N ASN A 270 -2.23 8.76 -4.18
CA ASN A 270 -3.45 8.60 -3.41
C ASN A 270 -4.32 7.51 -4.04
N ALA A 271 -4.74 6.56 -3.24
CA ALA A 271 -5.45 5.37 -3.72
C ALA A 271 -6.51 4.93 -2.72
N GLY A 272 -7.53 4.25 -3.20
CA GLY A 272 -8.54 3.61 -2.37
C GLY A 272 -9.95 4.00 -2.76
N ASP A 273 -10.91 3.55 -1.96
CA ASP A 273 -12.33 3.84 -2.14
C ASP A 273 -12.72 5.13 -1.43
N ALA A 274 -13.70 5.83 -1.99
CA ALA A 274 -14.26 7.04 -1.40
C ALA A 274 -14.71 6.82 0.06
N GLY A 275 -14.47 7.81 0.91
CA GLY A 275 -14.85 7.76 2.32
C GLY A 275 -13.97 6.87 3.21
N THR A 276 -12.95 6.23 2.67
CA THR A 276 -12.01 5.39 3.45
C THR A 276 -10.76 6.16 3.88
N ALA A 277 -10.05 5.63 4.87
CA ALA A 277 -8.76 6.15 5.30
C ALA A 277 -7.73 6.19 4.16
N TRP A 278 -7.86 5.29 3.21
CA TRP A 278 -6.95 5.16 2.07
C TRP A 278 -7.08 6.31 1.07
N SER A 279 -8.32 6.63 0.68
CA SER A 279 -8.62 7.77 -0.19
C SER A 279 -8.55 9.11 0.55
N GLY A 280 -8.92 9.15 1.84
CA GLY A 280 -8.83 10.35 2.67
C GLY A 280 -10.17 11.02 3.03
N GLY A 281 -11.28 10.64 2.38
CA GLY A 281 -12.63 11.12 2.70
C GLY A 281 -12.73 12.65 2.82
N GLU A 282 -13.29 13.13 3.91
CA GLU A 282 -13.55 14.58 4.12
C GLU A 282 -12.29 15.44 4.29
N ASN A 283 -11.09 14.82 4.45
CA ASN A 283 -9.85 15.61 4.40
C ASN A 283 -9.70 16.39 3.09
N TRP A 284 -10.37 15.94 2.03
CA TRP A 284 -10.39 16.64 0.74
C TRP A 284 -11.27 17.89 0.71
N LEU A 285 -12.04 18.17 1.79
CA LEU A 285 -12.75 19.45 1.99
C LEU A 285 -11.82 20.55 2.55
N ASP A 286 -10.64 20.18 3.05
CA ASP A 286 -9.64 21.14 3.53
C ASP A 286 -8.97 21.83 2.35
N GLU A 287 -9.28 23.10 2.13
CA GLU A 287 -8.75 23.91 1.03
C GLU A 287 -7.21 23.97 1.05
N LYS A 288 -6.59 23.89 2.23
CA LYS A 288 -5.12 23.90 2.34
C LYS A 288 -4.50 22.64 1.78
N VAL A 289 -5.09 21.47 2.06
CA VAL A 289 -4.66 20.18 1.49
C VAL A 289 -4.72 20.23 -0.03
N VAL A 290 -5.87 20.58 -0.57
CA VAL A 290 -6.09 20.66 -2.02
C VAL A 290 -5.13 21.66 -2.68
N THR A 291 -4.94 22.82 -2.06
CA THR A 291 -4.06 23.88 -2.57
C THR A 291 -2.59 23.44 -2.55
N GLU A 292 -2.11 22.80 -1.49
CA GLU A 292 -0.71 22.37 -1.41
C GLU A 292 -0.38 21.28 -2.43
N ILE A 293 -1.29 20.34 -2.67
CA ILE A 293 -1.08 19.34 -3.73
C ILE A 293 -1.13 19.97 -5.11
N ARG A 294 -2.06 20.90 -5.38
CA ARG A 294 -2.07 21.66 -6.66
C ARG A 294 -0.76 22.40 -6.89
N LYS A 295 -0.25 23.10 -5.88
CA LYS A 295 1.05 23.81 -5.96
C LYS A 295 2.20 22.85 -6.23
N PHE A 296 2.21 21.71 -5.54
CA PHE A 296 3.22 20.68 -5.73
C PHE A 296 3.26 20.21 -7.19
N VAL A 297 2.10 19.83 -7.75
CA VAL A 297 2.02 19.39 -9.15
C VAL A 297 2.32 20.53 -10.11
N TYR A 298 1.75 21.72 -9.89
CA TYR A 298 1.99 22.88 -10.75
C TYR A 298 3.50 23.22 -10.86
N ASN A 299 4.27 23.00 -9.81
CA ASN A 299 5.70 23.25 -9.77
C ASN A 299 6.56 22.09 -10.33
N GLY A 300 5.96 20.99 -10.77
CA GLY A 300 6.66 19.88 -11.43
C GLY A 300 6.60 18.54 -10.72
N GLY A 301 5.93 18.45 -9.57
CA GLY A 301 5.69 17.18 -8.88
C GLY A 301 4.73 16.27 -9.62
N GLY A 302 4.85 14.97 -9.39
CA GLY A 302 3.97 13.94 -9.95
C GLY A 302 2.80 13.59 -9.02
N PHE A 303 1.62 13.33 -9.59
CA PHE A 303 0.48 12.85 -8.84
C PHE A 303 -0.13 11.60 -9.49
N ILE A 304 -0.27 10.51 -8.72
CA ILE A 304 -0.89 9.27 -9.18
C ILE A 304 -2.16 9.03 -8.37
N GLY A 305 -3.29 8.93 -9.06
CA GLY A 305 -4.59 8.61 -8.50
C GLY A 305 -5.04 7.20 -8.89
N VAL A 306 -5.47 6.38 -7.92
CA VAL A 306 -5.93 5.02 -8.15
C VAL A 306 -7.27 4.78 -7.46
N GLY A 307 -8.22 4.25 -8.22
CA GLY A 307 -9.57 3.97 -7.72
C GLY A 307 -10.40 5.23 -7.61
N GLU A 308 -10.69 5.68 -6.42
CA GLU A 308 -11.40 6.92 -6.11
C GLU A 308 -10.51 7.89 -5.31
N PRO A 309 -9.42 8.37 -5.93
CA PRO A 309 -8.52 9.30 -5.27
C PRO A 309 -9.19 10.66 -5.09
N THR A 310 -8.84 11.34 -4.01
CA THR A 310 -9.34 12.70 -3.71
C THR A 310 -10.88 12.82 -3.63
N ALA A 311 -11.53 11.70 -3.31
CA ALA A 311 -12.96 11.56 -3.45
C ALA A 311 -13.71 12.09 -2.24
N VAL A 312 -14.47 13.14 -2.48
CA VAL A 312 -15.57 13.64 -1.65
C VAL A 312 -16.50 14.46 -2.54
N GLN A 313 -17.79 14.16 -2.52
CA GLN A 313 -18.76 14.90 -3.32
C GLN A 313 -18.96 16.32 -2.75
N TYR A 314 -18.39 17.32 -3.42
CA TYR A 314 -18.46 18.71 -3.00
C TYR A 314 -18.33 19.66 -4.20
N ASN A 315 -19.11 20.74 -4.23
CA ASN A 315 -19.09 21.77 -5.27
C ASN A 315 -19.14 21.22 -6.72
N GLY A 316 -20.01 20.21 -6.94
CA GLY A 316 -20.22 19.62 -8.26
C GLY A 316 -19.09 18.73 -8.77
N LYS A 317 -18.13 18.40 -7.93
CA LYS A 317 -17.03 17.47 -8.20
C LYS A 317 -17.10 16.28 -7.28
N PHE A 318 -16.64 15.13 -7.76
CA PHE A 318 -16.39 13.96 -6.93
C PHE A 318 -14.91 13.85 -6.55
N PHE A 319 -14.00 14.04 -7.52
CA PHE A 319 -12.58 14.14 -7.26
C PHE A 319 -12.20 15.62 -7.06
N GLN A 320 -11.78 15.99 -5.86
CA GLN A 320 -11.48 17.39 -5.55
C GLN A 320 -10.22 17.91 -6.29
N LEU A 321 -9.40 17.01 -6.82
CA LEU A 321 -8.28 17.31 -7.71
C LEU A 321 -8.56 16.84 -9.16
N SER A 322 -9.83 16.85 -9.61
CA SER A 322 -10.17 16.47 -10.99
C SER A 322 -9.43 17.29 -12.05
N ASP A 323 -9.17 18.57 -11.79
CA ASP A 323 -8.37 19.45 -12.64
C ASP A 323 -6.89 19.03 -12.76
N VAL A 324 -6.34 18.43 -11.72
CA VAL A 324 -4.98 17.84 -11.71
C VAL A 324 -4.98 16.49 -12.40
N LEU A 325 -5.93 15.62 -12.03
CA LEU A 325 -6.03 14.25 -12.56
C LEU A 325 -6.46 14.18 -14.03
N GLY A 326 -7.20 15.20 -14.50
CA GLY A 326 -7.82 15.20 -15.81
C GLY A 326 -9.10 14.34 -15.89
N VAL A 327 -9.56 13.78 -14.79
CA VAL A 327 -10.76 12.94 -14.75
C VAL A 327 -11.62 13.28 -13.52
N ASP A 328 -12.92 12.98 -13.63
CA ASP A 328 -13.85 13.01 -12.52
C ASP A 328 -14.82 11.83 -12.60
N LYS A 329 -15.65 11.66 -11.60
CA LYS A 329 -16.65 10.59 -11.52
C LYS A 329 -18.05 11.17 -11.53
N GLU A 330 -18.92 10.62 -12.38
CA GLU A 330 -20.34 10.95 -12.36
C GLU A 330 -21.04 10.33 -11.16
N CYS A 331 -21.79 11.16 -10.44
CA CYS A 331 -22.60 10.77 -9.29
C CYS A 331 -24.06 11.05 -9.59
N GLY A 332 -24.88 10.01 -9.70
CA GLY A 332 -26.30 10.14 -9.97
C GLY A 332 -26.73 9.46 -11.27
N ILE A 333 -27.76 10.01 -11.93
CA ILE A 333 -28.24 9.49 -13.22
C ILE A 333 -27.27 9.95 -14.29
N SER A 334 -26.48 9.01 -14.81
CA SER A 334 -25.54 9.30 -15.88
C SER A 334 -26.26 9.55 -17.19
N LEU A 335 -25.99 10.68 -17.82
CA LEU A 335 -26.32 10.94 -19.21
C LEU A 335 -25.16 10.55 -20.14
N GLY A 336 -24.09 10.00 -19.58
CA GLY A 336 -22.86 9.67 -20.30
C GLY A 336 -22.84 8.30 -20.96
N GLU A 337 -23.96 7.58 -21.00
CA GLU A 337 -24.03 6.23 -21.58
C GLU A 337 -23.51 6.12 -23.01
N ASP A 338 -23.57 7.21 -23.76
CA ASP A 338 -23.09 7.27 -25.15
C ASP A 338 -21.75 7.99 -25.30
N LYS A 339 -21.11 8.41 -24.19
CA LYS A 339 -19.93 9.25 -24.23
C LYS A 339 -18.69 8.53 -24.80
N TYR A 340 -18.57 7.24 -24.48
CA TYR A 340 -17.49 6.39 -24.96
C TYR A 340 -18.07 5.12 -25.58
N ASN A 341 -18.29 5.15 -26.89
CA ASN A 341 -18.88 4.04 -27.65
C ASN A 341 -17.86 3.19 -28.41
N ILE A 342 -16.57 3.48 -28.22
CA ILE A 342 -15.45 2.82 -28.89
C ILE A 342 -14.41 2.45 -27.84
N GLU A 343 -13.90 1.22 -27.89
CA GLU A 343 -12.71 0.83 -27.15
C GLU A 343 -11.48 1.56 -27.69
N LYS A 344 -10.60 1.95 -26.80
CA LYS A 344 -9.36 2.63 -27.13
C LYS A 344 -8.22 2.11 -26.25
N HIS A 345 -7.15 1.70 -26.91
CA HIS A 345 -5.88 1.35 -26.27
C HIS A 345 -4.78 2.16 -26.95
N SER A 346 -4.31 3.20 -26.28
CA SER A 346 -3.28 4.09 -26.83
C SER A 346 -1.90 3.68 -26.35
N GLU A 347 -0.94 3.72 -27.27
CA GLU A 347 0.46 3.61 -26.89
C GLU A 347 0.88 4.83 -26.07
N HIS A 348 1.53 4.57 -24.94
CA HIS A 348 2.08 5.58 -24.06
C HIS A 348 3.33 5.03 -23.38
N PHE A 349 4.23 5.90 -22.90
CA PHE A 349 5.40 5.47 -22.13
C PHE A 349 5.01 4.54 -20.97
N ILE A 350 3.93 4.86 -20.26
CA ILE A 350 3.45 4.07 -19.12
C ILE A 350 3.05 2.64 -19.53
N THR A 351 2.46 2.49 -20.72
CA THR A 351 1.94 1.21 -21.23
C THR A 351 2.92 0.46 -22.14
N LYS A 352 4.15 0.96 -22.31
CA LYS A 352 5.19 0.30 -23.14
C LYS A 352 5.39 -1.15 -22.71
N GLY A 353 5.13 -2.09 -23.62
CA GLY A 353 5.26 -3.53 -23.39
C GLY A 353 4.22 -4.14 -22.43
N ILE A 354 3.15 -3.43 -22.11
CA ILE A 354 1.99 -3.95 -21.38
C ILE A 354 1.02 -4.55 -22.41
N LYS A 355 0.47 -5.71 -22.07
CA LYS A 355 -0.57 -6.37 -22.87
C LYS A 355 -1.94 -5.95 -22.41
N PHE A 356 -2.80 -5.57 -23.35
CA PHE A 356 -4.21 -5.32 -23.08
C PHE A 356 -5.04 -6.61 -23.24
N PRO A 357 -6.17 -6.78 -22.50
CA PRO A 357 -6.62 -5.86 -21.44
C PRO A 357 -5.73 -5.91 -20.19
N VAL A 358 -5.62 -4.78 -19.51
CA VAL A 358 -4.98 -4.69 -18.18
C VAL A 358 -5.93 -5.25 -17.14
N ASP A 359 -5.38 -5.91 -16.11
CA ASP A 359 -6.16 -6.30 -14.93
C ASP A 359 -6.37 -5.08 -14.01
N TYR A 360 -7.60 -4.60 -13.99
CA TYR A 360 -8.02 -3.48 -13.13
C TYR A 360 -8.60 -3.96 -11.79
N GLY A 361 -8.78 -5.27 -11.59
CA GLY A 361 -9.42 -5.81 -10.39
C GLY A 361 -10.82 -5.26 -10.18
N GLU A 362 -11.11 -4.84 -8.95
CA GLU A 362 -12.36 -4.14 -8.61
C GLU A 362 -12.31 -2.67 -9.06
N ASP A 363 -12.36 -2.46 -10.36
CA ASP A 363 -12.23 -1.14 -10.96
C ASP A 363 -13.43 -0.21 -10.66
N LYS A 364 -13.18 1.10 -10.73
CA LYS A 364 -14.23 2.10 -10.52
C LYS A 364 -14.95 2.43 -11.82
N LYS A 365 -16.25 2.69 -11.71
CA LYS A 365 -17.17 2.97 -12.82
C LYS A 365 -17.53 4.44 -12.88
N ASN A 366 -18.13 4.84 -14.00
CA ASN A 366 -18.64 6.19 -14.25
C ASN A 366 -17.55 7.27 -14.27
N ILE A 367 -16.34 6.91 -14.64
CA ILE A 367 -15.22 7.84 -14.78
C ILE A 367 -15.27 8.50 -16.16
N PHE A 368 -15.12 9.82 -16.19
CA PHE A 368 -15.07 10.59 -17.41
C PHE A 368 -13.84 11.52 -17.45
N ALA A 369 -13.35 11.76 -18.64
CA ALA A 369 -12.22 12.65 -18.88
C ALA A 369 -12.68 14.11 -19.04
N LEU A 370 -11.90 15.02 -18.46
CA LEU A 370 -12.03 16.46 -18.68
C LEU A 370 -11.33 16.87 -20.01
N ASP A 371 -11.64 18.07 -20.47
CA ASP A 371 -11.01 18.62 -21.67
C ASP A 371 -9.49 18.72 -21.53
N GLY A 372 -8.78 18.33 -22.58
CA GLY A 372 -7.31 18.33 -22.60
C GLY A 372 -6.65 17.09 -21.97
N THR A 373 -7.43 16.17 -21.44
CA THR A 373 -6.92 14.91 -20.88
C THR A 373 -6.51 13.92 -21.98
N ASN A 374 -5.35 13.31 -21.83
CA ASN A 374 -4.96 12.22 -22.72
C ASN A 374 -5.48 10.88 -22.14
N VAL A 375 -6.56 10.38 -22.74
CA VAL A 375 -7.14 9.07 -22.36
C VAL A 375 -6.32 7.98 -23.04
N ILE A 376 -5.72 7.11 -22.22
CA ILE A 376 -4.89 5.99 -22.66
C ILE A 376 -5.73 4.76 -22.94
N ASP A 377 -6.66 4.44 -22.04
CA ASP A 377 -7.45 3.21 -22.13
C ASP A 377 -8.93 3.47 -21.87
N ILE A 378 -9.76 3.00 -22.80
CA ILE A 378 -11.21 2.90 -22.70
C ILE A 378 -11.59 1.45 -22.96
N ALA A 379 -12.17 0.79 -21.98
CA ALA A 379 -12.66 -0.57 -22.13
C ALA A 379 -14.19 -0.62 -21.98
N PHE A 380 -14.83 -1.53 -22.68
CA PHE A 380 -16.26 -1.75 -22.49
C PHE A 380 -16.54 -2.34 -21.11
N SER A 381 -17.58 -1.82 -20.47
CA SER A 381 -18.10 -2.41 -19.25
C SER A 381 -18.99 -3.59 -19.58
N ASP A 382 -19.08 -4.57 -18.65
CA ASP A 382 -20.03 -5.69 -18.77
C ASP A 382 -21.50 -5.26 -18.61
N ARG A 383 -21.77 -3.97 -18.49
CA ARG A 383 -23.11 -3.41 -18.37
C ARG A 383 -23.74 -3.30 -19.75
N PHE A 384 -24.60 -4.25 -20.08
CA PHE A 384 -25.51 -4.15 -21.21
C PHE A 384 -26.72 -3.28 -20.85
N ILE A 385 -26.61 -1.96 -21.06
CA ILE A 385 -27.76 -1.06 -21.00
C ILE A 385 -28.26 -0.90 -22.43
N ARG A 386 -29.51 -1.31 -22.68
CA ARG A 386 -30.19 -1.18 -24.01
C ARG A 386 -29.46 -1.79 -25.21
N LYS A 387 -28.65 -2.83 -25.01
CA LYS A 387 -27.87 -3.50 -26.08
C LYS A 387 -26.77 -2.62 -26.71
N VAL A 388 -26.29 -1.61 -26.03
CA VAL A 388 -25.17 -0.76 -26.46
C VAL A 388 -23.98 -1.07 -25.56
N ASN A 389 -22.82 -1.27 -26.15
CA ASN A 389 -21.58 -1.36 -25.41
C ASN A 389 -21.24 0.04 -24.87
N VAL A 390 -21.02 0.14 -23.56
CA VAL A 390 -20.64 1.38 -22.89
C VAL A 390 -19.16 1.30 -22.55
N GLY A 391 -18.34 2.17 -23.16
CA GLY A 391 -16.95 2.33 -22.82
C GLY A 391 -16.77 3.19 -21.56
N GLU A 392 -15.81 2.85 -20.75
CA GLU A 392 -15.41 3.60 -19.55
C GLU A 392 -13.93 3.92 -19.58
N VAL A 393 -13.57 5.13 -19.15
CA VAL A 393 -12.16 5.50 -19.01
C VAL A 393 -11.53 4.65 -17.93
N LYS A 394 -10.47 3.92 -18.28
CA LYS A 394 -9.72 3.06 -17.37
C LYS A 394 -8.38 3.68 -16.96
N MET A 395 -7.71 4.32 -17.92
CA MET A 395 -6.45 5.02 -17.69
C MET A 395 -6.41 6.36 -18.42
N ALA A 396 -5.87 7.36 -17.75
CA ALA A 396 -5.67 8.68 -18.32
C ALA A 396 -4.43 9.37 -17.75
N THR A 397 -3.88 10.30 -18.52
CA THR A 397 -2.80 11.19 -18.08
C THR A 397 -3.19 12.65 -18.31
N SER A 398 -2.69 13.51 -17.44
CA SER A 398 -2.91 14.96 -17.54
C SER A 398 -1.63 15.72 -17.22
N VAL A 399 -1.57 16.96 -17.69
CA VAL A 399 -0.49 17.91 -17.36
C VAL A 399 -1.09 19.08 -16.63
N TYR A 400 -0.54 19.43 -15.47
CA TYR A 400 -0.96 20.55 -14.65
C TYR A 400 0.22 21.43 -14.30
N GLY A 401 0.31 22.60 -14.92
CA GLY A 401 1.50 23.44 -14.82
C GLY A 401 2.74 22.75 -15.43
N LYS A 402 3.76 22.54 -14.60
CA LYS A 402 4.98 21.81 -14.98
C LYS A 402 4.94 20.31 -14.62
N GLY A 403 3.96 19.90 -13.83
CA GLY A 403 3.83 18.54 -13.35
C GLY A 403 2.87 17.71 -14.18
N ARG A 404 2.82 16.43 -13.86
CA ARG A 404 2.06 15.42 -14.58
C ARG A 404 1.28 14.55 -13.62
N SER A 405 0.14 14.07 -14.05
CA SER A 405 -0.65 13.12 -13.29
C SER A 405 -1.04 11.89 -14.10
N PHE A 406 -1.20 10.79 -13.42
CA PHE A 406 -1.69 9.54 -13.96
C PHE A 406 -2.89 9.07 -13.13
N TYR A 407 -3.95 8.66 -13.81
CA TYR A 407 -5.13 8.06 -13.21
C TYR A 407 -5.36 6.65 -13.76
N ILE A 408 -5.76 5.75 -12.86
CA ILE A 408 -6.18 4.39 -13.19
C ILE A 408 -7.31 3.95 -12.27
N THR A 409 -8.33 3.28 -12.83
CA THR A 409 -9.56 2.91 -12.10
C THR A 409 -9.38 1.80 -11.07
N GLY A 410 -8.32 1.02 -11.18
CA GLY A 410 -7.96 -0.04 -10.24
C GLY A 410 -6.58 -0.58 -10.57
N LEU A 411 -5.84 -1.02 -9.57
CA LEU A 411 -4.48 -1.55 -9.73
C LEU A 411 -4.20 -2.67 -8.71
N PRO A 412 -4.78 -3.86 -8.88
CA PRO A 412 -4.44 -5.02 -8.05
C PRO A 412 -2.97 -5.40 -8.31
N TYR A 413 -2.35 -6.08 -7.35
CA TYR A 413 -0.98 -6.52 -7.55
C TYR A 413 -0.89 -7.64 -8.59
N SER A 414 -0.08 -7.38 -9.59
CA SER A 414 0.55 -8.36 -10.46
C SER A 414 1.92 -7.86 -10.87
N ALA A 415 2.76 -8.73 -11.41
CA ALA A 415 4.08 -8.32 -11.89
C ALA A 415 3.97 -7.29 -13.02
N GLU A 416 2.99 -7.45 -13.91
CA GLU A 416 2.68 -6.53 -15.00
C GLU A 416 2.20 -5.18 -14.48
N ASN A 417 1.30 -5.18 -13.49
CA ASN A 417 0.80 -3.96 -12.85
C ASN A 417 1.90 -3.24 -12.07
N ALA A 418 2.84 -3.97 -11.45
CA ALA A 418 4.01 -3.36 -10.82
C ALA A 418 4.89 -2.62 -11.86
N LYS A 419 5.09 -3.21 -13.04
CA LYS A 419 5.81 -2.57 -14.15
C LYS A 419 5.09 -1.32 -14.65
N LEU A 420 3.76 -1.38 -14.77
CA LEU A 420 2.93 -0.24 -15.14
C LEU A 420 3.07 0.90 -14.12
N LEU A 421 2.96 0.58 -12.83
CA LEU A 421 3.12 1.56 -11.75
C LEU A 421 4.53 2.17 -11.75
N TYR A 422 5.57 1.38 -11.96
CA TYR A 422 6.94 1.88 -12.06
C TYR A 422 7.08 2.94 -13.14
N ARG A 423 6.57 2.66 -14.34
CA ARG A 423 6.60 3.63 -15.45
C ARG A 423 5.71 4.84 -15.21
N ALA A 424 4.57 4.66 -14.53
CA ALA A 424 3.74 5.78 -14.11
C ALA A 424 4.51 6.71 -13.14
N ILE A 425 5.29 6.15 -12.22
CA ILE A 425 6.15 6.92 -11.32
C ILE A 425 7.25 7.65 -12.10
N LEU A 426 7.94 6.99 -13.04
CA LEU A 426 8.96 7.63 -13.85
C LEU A 426 8.38 8.75 -14.71
N TRP A 427 7.24 8.53 -15.35
CA TRP A 427 6.62 9.53 -16.22
C TRP A 427 6.09 10.73 -15.42
N THR A 428 5.35 10.50 -14.33
CA THR A 428 4.83 11.60 -13.51
C THR A 428 5.94 12.38 -12.81
N GLY A 429 7.03 11.71 -12.43
CA GLY A 429 8.21 12.31 -11.83
C GLY A 429 9.20 12.94 -12.82
N ASN A 430 8.89 12.98 -14.13
CA ASN A 430 9.79 13.49 -15.19
C ASN A 430 11.15 12.75 -15.24
N LYS A 431 11.15 11.44 -15.09
CA LYS A 431 12.33 10.56 -14.97
C LYS A 431 12.37 9.44 -16.02
N GLU A 432 11.74 9.63 -17.18
CA GLU A 432 11.65 8.62 -18.24
C GLU A 432 13.02 8.18 -18.77
N ASN A 433 14.02 9.04 -18.68
CA ASN A 433 15.40 8.74 -19.02
C ASN A 433 16.07 7.66 -18.16
N LEU A 434 15.39 7.25 -17.07
CA LEU A 434 15.81 6.16 -16.17
C LEU A 434 15.15 4.82 -16.52
N ASP A 435 14.20 4.79 -17.48
CA ASP A 435 13.69 3.54 -18.05
C ASP A 435 14.85 2.75 -18.69
N GLU A 436 14.78 1.44 -18.57
CA GLU A 436 15.85 0.54 -19.09
C GLU A 436 17.24 0.77 -18.43
N LYS A 437 17.26 1.30 -17.19
CA LYS A 437 18.44 1.34 -16.35
C LYS A 437 18.17 0.67 -15.02
N SER A 438 19.09 -0.17 -14.57
CA SER A 438 18.92 -0.92 -13.31
C SER A 438 17.58 -1.67 -13.27
N TYR A 439 17.27 -2.42 -14.31
CA TYR A 439 15.95 -2.94 -14.60
C TYR A 439 15.98 -4.34 -15.23
N CYS A 440 14.93 -5.12 -15.05
CA CYS A 440 14.69 -6.39 -15.73
C CYS A 440 13.44 -6.31 -16.61
N GLU A 441 13.51 -6.77 -17.86
CA GLU A 441 12.35 -6.77 -18.77
C GLU A 441 11.27 -7.75 -18.36
N ASN A 442 11.67 -8.94 -17.89
CA ASN A 442 10.72 -9.92 -17.41
C ASN A 442 10.16 -9.48 -16.06
N PRO A 443 8.85 -9.18 -15.96
CA PRO A 443 8.25 -8.64 -14.74
C PRO A 443 8.26 -9.61 -13.54
N LEU A 444 8.56 -10.90 -13.78
CA LEU A 444 8.73 -11.91 -12.74
C LEU A 444 10.12 -11.89 -12.09
N THR A 445 10.98 -10.98 -12.55
CA THR A 445 12.34 -10.81 -12.05
C THR A 445 12.59 -9.35 -11.66
N GLU A 446 13.43 -9.11 -10.67
CA GLU A 446 13.74 -7.76 -10.19
C GLU A 446 15.23 -7.54 -10.04
N ALA A 447 15.67 -6.31 -10.34
CA ALA A 447 17.06 -5.88 -10.18
C ALA A 447 17.20 -4.93 -8.99
N HIS A 448 18.21 -5.18 -8.17
CA HIS A 448 18.54 -4.39 -6.98
C HIS A 448 20.00 -3.97 -7.04
N PHE A 449 20.26 -2.68 -6.89
CA PHE A 449 21.60 -2.11 -7.01
C PHE A 449 22.06 -1.48 -5.70
N TYR A 450 23.31 -1.77 -5.30
CA TYR A 450 23.93 -1.32 -4.06
C TYR A 450 25.37 -0.87 -4.35
N GLY A 451 25.55 0.43 -4.59
CA GLY A 451 26.88 0.94 -4.97
C GLY A 451 27.40 0.31 -6.26
N ASP A 452 28.46 -0.48 -6.13
CA ASP A 452 29.13 -1.24 -7.21
C ASP A 452 28.60 -2.68 -7.39
N ARG A 453 27.67 -3.09 -6.53
CA ARG A 453 27.07 -4.43 -6.55
C ARG A 453 25.63 -4.40 -7.02
N PHE A 454 25.20 -5.52 -7.56
CA PHE A 454 23.80 -5.73 -7.89
C PHE A 454 23.37 -7.17 -7.60
N ALA A 455 22.07 -7.35 -7.41
CA ALA A 455 21.43 -8.65 -7.36
C ALA A 455 20.26 -8.67 -8.34
N VAL A 456 20.08 -9.79 -9.02
CA VAL A 456 18.89 -10.04 -9.84
C VAL A 456 18.16 -11.23 -9.24
N THR A 457 16.91 -11.04 -8.88
CA THR A 457 16.10 -12.04 -8.21
C THR A 457 15.04 -12.60 -9.14
N ASN A 458 14.81 -13.90 -9.03
CA ASN A 458 13.67 -14.57 -9.61
C ASN A 458 12.59 -14.71 -8.50
N ASN A 459 11.42 -14.15 -8.73
CA ASN A 459 10.33 -14.13 -7.76
C ASN A 459 9.31 -15.27 -8.03
N THR A 460 9.75 -16.36 -8.64
CA THR A 460 8.90 -17.52 -8.98
C THR A 460 9.57 -18.84 -8.64
N ASP A 461 8.75 -19.88 -8.59
CA ASP A 461 9.16 -21.27 -8.41
C ASP A 461 9.64 -21.96 -9.72
N LYS A 462 9.79 -21.20 -10.79
CA LYS A 462 10.22 -21.69 -12.11
C LYS A 462 11.46 -20.95 -12.59
N LYS A 463 12.25 -21.63 -13.44
CA LYS A 463 13.36 -20.98 -14.14
C LYS A 463 12.85 -19.79 -14.95
N GLN A 464 13.49 -18.64 -14.84
CA GLN A 464 13.16 -17.43 -15.59
C GLN A 464 14.35 -17.00 -16.46
N THR A 465 14.02 -16.42 -17.61
CA THR A 465 14.98 -15.72 -18.46
C THR A 465 14.58 -14.25 -18.52
N THR A 466 15.51 -13.35 -18.36
CA THR A 466 15.28 -11.92 -18.44
C THR A 466 16.38 -11.21 -19.18
N VAL A 467 16.05 -10.11 -19.85
CA VAL A 467 17.03 -9.10 -20.23
C VAL A 467 17.20 -8.19 -19.02
N PHE A 468 18.42 -8.09 -18.55
CA PHE A 468 18.82 -7.23 -17.47
C PHE A 468 19.62 -6.05 -18.03
N TYR A 469 19.25 -4.86 -17.60
CA TYR A 469 19.97 -3.62 -17.90
C TYR A 469 20.73 -3.17 -16.67
N ASP A 470 22.02 -2.94 -16.83
CA ASP A 470 22.87 -2.44 -15.76
C ASP A 470 22.60 -0.93 -15.47
N ILE A 471 23.44 -0.34 -14.62
CA ILE A 471 23.33 1.06 -14.21
C ILE A 471 23.50 2.05 -15.38
N ASP A 472 24.22 1.66 -16.42
CA ASP A 472 24.49 2.45 -17.61
C ASP A 472 23.47 2.17 -18.74
N GLY A 473 22.65 1.14 -18.58
CA GLY A 473 21.68 0.68 -19.57
C GLY A 473 22.22 -0.37 -20.54
N ASN A 474 23.39 -0.98 -20.25
CA ASN A 474 23.89 -2.08 -21.07
C ASN A 474 23.06 -3.35 -20.79
N ALA A 475 22.61 -3.97 -21.88
CA ALA A 475 21.73 -5.13 -21.81
C ALA A 475 22.52 -6.45 -21.80
N GLN A 476 22.09 -7.38 -20.96
CA GLN A 476 22.55 -8.78 -20.97
C GLN A 476 21.42 -9.75 -20.65
N THR A 477 21.43 -10.92 -21.27
CA THR A 477 20.44 -11.96 -20.99
C THR A 477 20.93 -12.81 -19.82
N LEU A 478 20.06 -12.99 -18.83
CA LEU A 478 20.31 -13.82 -17.63
C LEU A 478 19.30 -14.95 -17.56
N GLU A 479 19.81 -16.13 -17.18
CA GLU A 479 19.00 -17.27 -16.79
C GLU A 479 19.05 -17.43 -15.26
N LEU A 480 17.89 -17.35 -14.62
CA LEU A 480 17.75 -17.41 -13.17
C LEU A 480 17.08 -18.70 -12.75
N LYS A 481 17.67 -19.38 -11.78
CA LYS A 481 17.09 -20.58 -11.17
C LYS A 481 15.83 -20.19 -10.40
N PRO A 482 14.92 -21.15 -10.13
CA PRO A 482 13.89 -20.97 -9.12
C PRO A 482 14.51 -20.54 -7.79
N TYR A 483 13.68 -19.90 -6.96
CA TYR A 483 14.10 -19.47 -5.62
C TYR A 483 14.44 -20.62 -4.69
#